data_b1060e28f0db8a0524b2dc2765bc3589
#
_entry.id   b1060e28f0db8a0524b2dc2765bc3589
#
_cell.length_a   1.000
_cell.length_b   1.000
_cell.length_c   1.000
_cell.angle_alpha   90.00
_cell.angle_beta   90.00
_cell.angle_gamma   90.00
#
_symmetry.space_group_name_H-M   'P 1'
#
loop_
_entity.id
_entity.type
_entity.pdbx_description
1 polymer ?
#
loop_
_entity_poly.entity_id
_entity_poly.type
_entity_poly.pdbx_seq_one_letter_code
_entity_poly.pdbx_strand_id
1 'polypeptide(L)'
;MSSLNNQIIVVGGGLSGLSAAHTVIEQGGNVLLLDKNPFFGGNSTKATSGINGALTRTQISLDIKDSVEQFYQDTLKSARDLARPDLIRVLTGRSASAVEWLQDKFTLDLSLVSRLGGHSFPRTHRGKEQFPGMTITYALMEGFEELAVKQPERAKIIKRAKVDNLIKDDQGNIIGVEYVLVGKGSDGQVHKEYGPVILATGGYAADFTEDKSLLKKHRPELYGLSTTNGDHCTGDGIKMASAAGASTIDLEKVQVHPTGLVDPKEPDAKVKFLAAEALRGCGGLLLDADGNRFCDELGHRDYVTGMMNKNKFPIRLVLNTAASKEIEWHCRHYAGRGLMKKFENGQALAKEMGISPKHLEETFNTYNAIAEGKIKDPWGKRFFHNVPIKMTDYFYVALMQPVLHYTMGGVEITPDAEIKSTQGTPIPGLFATGEMCGGVHGANRLGGSSLLGCVVFGRVAGQTASRYLFSKLINNTQVAQQRLGAIGQHLNGGLGINIQVNPNNTVSLEIALPQAATSSQSTSGSVETSAVETKKEEEVKKADEPKKIKEYTLADVGKHNKADDCWVVVNGQVLDVTDFLADHPGGKKAIMIYAGRDATEEFNMMHKPDVVEKYAPYAIIGTLKK
;
A
#
# COMPACT_ATOMS: atom_id res chain seq x y z
N MET A 1 -25.49 -6.55 -28.60
CA MET A 1 -25.29 -5.65 -27.44
C MET A 1 -24.89 -6.53 -26.28
N SER A 2 -23.59 -6.52 -25.88
CA SER A 2 -23.15 -7.26 -24.69
C SER A 2 -23.86 -6.63 -23.48
N SER A 3 -24.62 -7.45 -22.73
CA SER A 3 -25.20 -7.03 -21.46
C SER A 3 -24.08 -6.49 -20.60
N LEU A 4 -24.11 -5.21 -20.24
CA LEU A 4 -23.23 -4.65 -19.21
C LEU A 4 -23.40 -5.51 -17.95
N ASN A 5 -22.39 -6.30 -17.62
CA ASN A 5 -22.39 -7.02 -16.35
C ASN A 5 -22.51 -6.00 -15.22
N ASN A 6 -23.33 -6.31 -14.22
CA ASN A 6 -23.61 -5.44 -13.09
C ASN A 6 -22.41 -5.39 -12.11
N GLN A 7 -21.20 -5.21 -12.63
CA GLN A 7 -19.97 -5.20 -11.85
C GLN A 7 -19.02 -4.09 -12.31
N ILE A 8 -18.18 -3.63 -11.41
CA ILE A 8 -17.03 -2.76 -11.68
C ILE A 8 -15.78 -3.61 -11.61
N ILE A 9 -14.92 -3.48 -12.61
CA ILE A 9 -13.65 -4.21 -12.67
C ILE A 9 -12.58 -3.33 -12.07
N VAL A 10 -11.87 -3.84 -11.04
CA VAL A 10 -10.72 -3.18 -10.42
C VAL A 10 -9.47 -3.94 -10.80
N VAL A 11 -8.51 -3.27 -11.44
CA VAL A 11 -7.25 -3.88 -11.90
C VAL A 11 -6.11 -3.43 -11.00
N GLY A 12 -5.61 -4.34 -10.18
CA GLY A 12 -4.56 -4.13 -9.19
C GLY A 12 -5.06 -4.19 -7.75
N GLY A 13 -4.58 -5.17 -6.98
CA GLY A 13 -4.91 -5.44 -5.58
C GLY A 13 -4.01 -4.73 -4.57
N GLY A 14 -3.39 -3.60 -4.94
CA GLY A 14 -2.71 -2.70 -4.00
C GLY A 14 -3.69 -1.87 -3.17
N LEU A 15 -3.20 -1.05 -2.23
CA LEU A 15 -4.05 -0.25 -1.34
C LEU A 15 -5.09 0.59 -2.09
N SER A 16 -4.74 1.16 -3.25
CA SER A 16 -5.67 1.99 -4.04
C SER A 16 -6.81 1.18 -4.64
N GLY A 17 -6.51 0.01 -5.21
CA GLY A 17 -7.53 -0.89 -5.76
C GLY A 17 -8.43 -1.47 -4.67
N LEU A 18 -7.86 -1.88 -3.53
CA LEU A 18 -8.63 -2.35 -2.37
C LEU A 18 -9.54 -1.24 -1.82
N SER A 19 -9.05 0.01 -1.73
CA SER A 19 -9.87 1.16 -1.30
C SER A 19 -11.03 1.42 -2.27
N ALA A 20 -10.78 1.32 -3.58
CA ALA A 20 -11.82 1.43 -4.60
C ALA A 20 -12.83 0.28 -4.49
N ALA A 21 -12.37 -0.96 -4.38
CA ALA A 21 -13.20 -2.15 -4.27
C ALA A 21 -14.14 -2.10 -3.06
N HIS A 22 -13.61 -1.79 -1.88
CA HIS A 22 -14.44 -1.60 -0.68
C HIS A 22 -15.47 -0.49 -0.84
N THR A 23 -15.10 0.62 -1.48
CA THR A 23 -16.02 1.74 -1.70
C THR A 23 -17.13 1.38 -2.70
N VAL A 24 -16.82 0.63 -3.76
CA VAL A 24 -17.86 0.13 -4.69
C VAL A 24 -18.87 -0.75 -3.95
N ILE A 25 -18.42 -1.64 -3.09
CA ILE A 25 -19.30 -2.47 -2.25
C ILE A 25 -20.17 -1.59 -1.32
N GLU A 26 -19.58 -0.58 -0.68
CA GLU A 26 -20.32 0.39 0.16
C GLU A 26 -21.38 1.16 -0.62
N GLN A 27 -21.13 1.46 -1.90
CA GLN A 27 -22.09 2.12 -2.80
C GLN A 27 -23.14 1.15 -3.37
N GLY A 28 -23.14 -0.13 -2.96
CA GLY A 28 -24.09 -1.14 -3.45
C GLY A 28 -23.68 -1.78 -4.78
N GLY A 29 -22.46 -1.53 -5.28
CA GLY A 29 -21.90 -2.13 -6.49
C GLY A 29 -21.40 -3.56 -6.29
N ASN A 30 -21.18 -4.27 -7.39
CA ASN A 30 -20.47 -5.53 -7.42
C ASN A 30 -19.05 -5.28 -7.95
N VAL A 31 -18.08 -6.06 -7.48
CA VAL A 31 -16.65 -5.89 -7.82
C VAL A 31 -16.07 -7.19 -8.34
N LEU A 32 -15.34 -7.07 -9.43
CA LEU A 32 -14.34 -8.05 -9.84
C LEU A 32 -12.94 -7.43 -9.63
N LEU A 33 -12.15 -7.97 -8.70
CA LEU A 33 -10.79 -7.53 -8.42
C LEU A 33 -9.77 -8.48 -9.07
N LEU A 34 -8.96 -7.94 -9.99
CA LEU A 34 -7.93 -8.66 -10.74
C LEU A 34 -6.54 -8.22 -10.28
N ASP A 35 -5.63 -9.17 -10.04
CA ASP A 35 -4.21 -8.88 -9.83
C ASP A 35 -3.33 -9.89 -10.56
N LYS A 36 -2.24 -9.42 -11.16
CA LYS A 36 -1.26 -10.29 -11.84
C LYS A 36 -0.42 -11.13 -10.89
N ASN A 37 -0.33 -10.71 -9.61
CA ASN A 37 0.40 -11.43 -8.57
C ASN A 37 -0.47 -12.49 -7.90
N PRO A 38 0.15 -13.49 -7.25
CA PRO A 38 -0.56 -14.49 -6.45
C PRO A 38 -1.14 -13.92 -5.15
N PHE A 39 -0.63 -12.77 -4.70
CA PHE A 39 -1.06 -12.06 -3.48
C PHE A 39 -1.31 -10.60 -3.76
N PHE A 40 -2.26 -10.04 -3.03
CA PHE A 40 -2.51 -8.60 -3.02
C PHE A 40 -1.47 -7.84 -2.20
N GLY A 41 -1.50 -6.51 -2.31
CA GLY A 41 -0.71 -5.61 -1.48
C GLY A 41 0.19 -4.66 -2.26
N GLY A 42 0.86 -5.14 -3.31
CA GLY A 42 1.74 -4.33 -4.14
C GLY A 42 2.83 -3.62 -3.33
N ASN A 43 3.27 -2.44 -3.76
CA ASN A 43 4.24 -1.63 -3.02
C ASN A 43 3.69 -0.97 -1.76
N SER A 44 2.37 -0.92 -1.59
CA SER A 44 1.74 -0.30 -0.42
C SER A 44 2.16 -0.99 0.88
N THR A 45 2.34 -2.31 0.86
CA THR A 45 2.81 -3.10 2.02
C THR A 45 4.21 -2.72 2.48
N LYS A 46 5.03 -2.14 1.60
CA LYS A 46 6.42 -1.75 1.89
C LYS A 46 6.55 -0.34 2.46
N ALA A 47 5.44 0.42 2.60
CA ALA A 47 5.48 1.78 3.12
C ALA A 47 5.73 1.78 4.63
N THR A 48 6.77 2.53 5.05
CA THR A 48 7.33 2.43 6.39
C THR A 48 7.00 3.62 7.31
N SER A 49 6.50 4.74 6.78
CA SER A 49 6.39 5.98 7.54
C SER A 49 4.98 6.28 8.06
N GLY A 50 3.94 5.94 7.34
CA GLY A 50 2.55 6.20 7.73
C GLY A 50 1.70 6.86 6.65
N ILE A 51 0.47 7.24 7.03
CA ILE A 51 -0.52 7.90 6.20
C ILE A 51 -0.80 9.32 6.71
N ASN A 52 -0.80 10.32 5.81
CA ASN A 52 -1.09 11.70 6.19
C ASN A 52 -2.59 11.92 6.42
N GLY A 53 -2.89 12.77 7.42
CA GLY A 53 -4.23 13.29 7.66
C GLY A 53 -4.13 14.64 8.36
N ALA A 54 -4.93 15.61 7.94
CA ALA A 54 -4.99 16.94 8.56
C ALA A 54 -6.36 17.16 9.19
N LEU A 55 -6.36 17.66 10.43
CA LEU A 55 -7.55 17.87 11.25
C LEU A 55 -8.29 16.54 11.58
N THR A 56 -7.52 15.47 11.85
CA THR A 56 -8.06 14.18 12.29
C THR A 56 -8.44 14.20 13.77
N ARG A 57 -9.34 13.29 14.19
CA ARG A 57 -9.66 13.08 15.61
C ARG A 57 -8.41 12.83 16.47
N THR A 58 -7.43 12.08 15.91
CA THR A 58 -6.14 11.83 16.57
C THR A 58 -5.34 13.12 16.77
N GLN A 59 -5.23 13.98 15.75
CA GLN A 59 -4.53 15.26 15.89
C GLN A 59 -5.21 16.18 16.91
N ILE A 60 -6.53 16.25 16.91
CA ILE A 60 -7.30 17.04 17.87
C ILE A 60 -7.03 16.55 19.29
N SER A 61 -7.04 15.24 19.55
CA SER A 61 -6.76 14.67 20.86
C SER A 61 -5.33 14.91 21.36
N LEU A 62 -4.38 15.09 20.44
CA LEU A 62 -2.97 15.38 20.73
C LEU A 62 -2.66 16.89 20.75
N ASP A 63 -3.67 17.75 20.65
CA ASP A 63 -3.54 19.22 20.56
C ASP A 63 -2.61 19.71 19.43
N ILE A 64 -2.55 18.96 18.31
CA ILE A 64 -1.76 19.35 17.14
C ILE A 64 -2.54 20.40 16.34
N LYS A 65 -1.98 21.60 16.22
CA LYS A 65 -2.61 22.77 15.56
C LYS A 65 -2.40 22.73 14.04
N ASP A 66 -2.70 21.61 13.40
CA ASP A 66 -2.66 21.47 11.94
C ASP A 66 -4.01 21.87 11.32
N SER A 67 -4.03 22.09 10.01
CA SER A 67 -5.25 22.38 9.26
C SER A 67 -5.18 21.81 7.85
N VAL A 68 -6.34 21.62 7.22
CA VAL A 68 -6.44 21.22 5.82
C VAL A 68 -5.77 22.25 4.90
N GLU A 69 -5.93 23.55 5.19
CA GLU A 69 -5.30 24.62 4.42
C GLU A 69 -3.77 24.57 4.55
N GLN A 70 -3.22 24.35 5.75
CA GLN A 70 -1.78 24.24 5.91
C GLN A 70 -1.23 23.01 5.18
N PHE A 71 -1.97 21.90 5.18
CA PHE A 71 -1.59 20.71 4.42
C PHE A 71 -1.64 20.96 2.91
N TYR A 72 -2.65 21.70 2.45
CA TYR A 72 -2.74 22.13 1.06
C TYR A 72 -1.54 22.99 0.65
N GLN A 73 -1.16 23.98 1.45
CA GLN A 73 -0.02 24.86 1.19
C GLN A 73 1.32 24.08 1.18
N ASP A 74 1.54 23.17 2.12
CA ASP A 74 2.73 22.32 2.16
C ASP A 74 2.82 21.45 0.89
N THR A 75 1.68 20.88 0.46
CA THR A 75 1.61 20.04 -0.74
C THR A 75 1.83 20.86 -2.00
N LEU A 76 1.20 22.03 -2.10
CA LEU A 76 1.36 22.97 -3.20
C LEU A 76 2.83 23.39 -3.37
N LYS A 77 3.46 23.77 -2.24
CA LYS A 77 4.88 24.14 -2.21
C LYS A 77 5.79 22.99 -2.68
N SER A 78 5.48 21.75 -2.27
CA SER A 78 6.25 20.56 -2.66
C SER A 78 6.05 20.22 -4.14
N ALA A 79 4.85 20.43 -4.67
CA ALA A 79 4.51 20.19 -6.07
C ALA A 79 5.13 21.22 -7.04
N ARG A 80 5.55 22.39 -6.54
CA ARG A 80 6.22 23.48 -7.31
C ARG A 80 5.40 23.93 -8.51
N ASP A 81 6.06 24.14 -9.65
CA ASP A 81 5.49 24.57 -10.94
C ASP A 81 4.55 23.54 -11.59
N LEU A 82 4.61 22.29 -11.15
CA LEU A 82 3.73 21.21 -11.62
C LEU A 82 2.52 20.98 -10.71
N ALA A 83 2.26 21.91 -9.79
CA ALA A 83 1.11 21.83 -8.93
C ALA A 83 -0.21 21.82 -9.71
N ARG A 84 -1.11 20.92 -9.32
CA ARG A 84 -2.50 20.86 -9.79
C ARG A 84 -3.44 21.10 -8.61
N PRO A 85 -3.85 22.36 -8.41
CA PRO A 85 -4.58 22.78 -7.22
C PRO A 85 -5.88 22.01 -6.97
N ASP A 86 -6.56 21.61 -8.04
CA ASP A 86 -7.79 20.83 -8.00
C ASP A 86 -7.57 19.42 -7.41
N LEU A 87 -6.54 18.70 -7.86
CA LEU A 87 -6.17 17.38 -7.33
C LEU A 87 -5.62 17.46 -5.90
N ILE A 88 -4.81 18.50 -5.61
CA ILE A 88 -4.27 18.73 -4.26
C ILE A 88 -5.40 19.00 -3.25
N ARG A 89 -6.44 19.75 -3.65
CA ARG A 89 -7.62 20.00 -2.81
C ARG A 89 -8.38 18.72 -2.49
N VAL A 90 -8.54 17.82 -3.46
CA VAL A 90 -9.15 16.50 -3.22
C VAL A 90 -8.32 15.70 -2.23
N LEU A 91 -6.98 15.61 -2.45
CA LEU A 91 -6.07 14.87 -1.58
C LEU A 91 -6.12 15.35 -0.14
N THR A 92 -5.95 16.66 0.07
CA THR A 92 -5.83 17.26 1.41
C THR A 92 -7.17 17.41 2.10
N GLY A 93 -8.20 17.83 1.36
CA GLY A 93 -9.56 18.03 1.88
C GLY A 93 -10.24 16.73 2.33
N ARG A 94 -9.88 15.60 1.74
CA ARG A 94 -10.43 14.29 2.13
C ARG A 94 -9.49 13.49 3.06
N SER A 95 -8.40 14.09 3.53
CA SER A 95 -7.36 13.37 4.28
C SER A 95 -7.83 12.87 5.64
N ALA A 96 -8.53 13.70 6.44
CA ALA A 96 -9.08 13.27 7.72
C ALA A 96 -10.05 12.09 7.54
N SER A 97 -11.03 12.24 6.63
CA SER A 97 -12.03 11.19 6.38
C SER A 97 -11.43 9.89 5.85
N ALA A 98 -10.27 9.95 5.19
CA ALA A 98 -9.56 8.77 4.74
C ALA A 98 -8.91 8.02 5.91
N VAL A 99 -8.25 8.74 6.83
CA VAL A 99 -7.65 8.15 8.05
C VAL A 99 -8.74 7.58 8.95
N GLU A 100 -9.81 8.33 9.17
CA GLU A 100 -10.92 7.92 10.04
C GLU A 100 -11.70 6.73 9.46
N TRP A 101 -11.89 6.65 8.14
CA TRP A 101 -12.47 5.48 7.49
C TRP A 101 -11.65 4.21 7.74
N LEU A 102 -10.30 4.31 7.74
CA LEU A 102 -9.42 3.19 8.08
C LEU A 102 -9.58 2.77 9.55
N GLN A 103 -9.66 3.74 10.46
CA GLN A 103 -9.85 3.47 11.89
C GLN A 103 -11.21 2.84 12.18
N ASP A 104 -12.28 3.42 11.61
CA ASP A 104 -13.65 3.02 11.93
C ASP A 104 -14.02 1.68 11.29
N LYS A 105 -13.65 1.46 10.03
CA LYS A 105 -14.05 0.27 9.29
C LYS A 105 -13.15 -0.94 9.58
N PHE A 106 -11.84 -0.72 9.75
CA PHE A 106 -10.85 -1.79 9.88
C PHE A 106 -10.22 -1.84 11.27
N THR A 107 -10.71 -1.05 12.22
CA THR A 107 -10.25 -1.00 13.63
C THR A 107 -8.73 -0.80 13.75
N LEU A 108 -8.16 0.02 12.87
CA LEU A 108 -6.72 0.25 12.82
C LEU A 108 -6.25 1.22 13.90
N ASP A 109 -5.17 0.87 14.61
CA ASP A 109 -4.43 1.81 15.44
C ASP A 109 -3.60 2.76 14.55
N LEU A 110 -4.00 4.03 14.51
CA LEU A 110 -3.29 5.12 13.84
C LEU A 110 -3.05 6.28 14.82
N SER A 111 -2.74 5.95 16.07
CA SER A 111 -2.68 6.90 17.19
C SER A 111 -1.37 7.68 17.29
N LEU A 112 -0.27 7.20 16.70
CA LEU A 112 0.99 7.94 16.67
C LEU A 112 1.04 8.88 15.47
N VAL A 113 1.39 10.14 15.71
CA VAL A 113 1.48 11.17 14.67
C VAL A 113 2.88 11.76 14.63
N SER A 114 3.53 11.67 13.48
CA SER A 114 4.91 12.13 13.27
C SER A 114 4.97 13.27 12.25
N ARG A 115 6.00 14.12 12.38
CA ARG A 115 6.37 15.10 11.36
C ARG A 115 7.40 14.46 10.43
N LEU A 116 7.15 14.50 9.13
CA LEU A 116 8.11 14.10 8.11
C LEU A 116 8.67 15.32 7.37
N GLY A 117 9.66 15.10 6.52
CA GLY A 117 10.32 16.15 5.74
C GLY A 117 9.35 16.94 4.86
N GLY A 118 9.47 18.27 4.89
CA GLY A 118 8.62 19.19 4.12
C GLY A 118 7.25 19.49 4.72
N HIS A 119 6.88 18.90 5.86
CA HIS A 119 5.63 19.18 6.56
C HIS A 119 5.80 20.26 7.62
N SER A 120 4.84 21.20 7.68
CA SER A 120 4.80 22.23 8.71
C SER A 120 4.35 21.70 10.08
N PHE A 121 3.49 20.66 10.09
CA PHE A 121 2.96 20.04 11.30
C PHE A 121 3.10 18.52 11.30
N PRO A 122 3.09 17.87 12.47
CA PRO A 122 2.94 16.42 12.57
C PRO A 122 1.57 16.01 12.00
N ARG A 123 1.55 15.17 10.96
CA ARG A 123 0.30 14.70 10.33
C ARG A 123 0.37 13.28 9.78
N THR A 124 1.51 12.61 9.92
CA THR A 124 1.68 11.26 9.42
C THR A 124 1.35 10.26 10.52
N HIS A 125 0.21 9.60 10.36
CA HIS A 125 -0.37 8.67 11.32
C HIS A 125 0.16 7.26 11.12
N ARG A 126 0.42 6.55 12.21
CA ARG A 126 0.84 5.15 12.23
C ARG A 126 0.48 4.48 13.55
N GLY A 127 0.51 3.16 13.59
CA GLY A 127 0.45 2.38 14.82
C GLY A 127 1.78 2.37 15.58
N LYS A 128 1.77 1.81 16.76
CA LYS A 128 2.97 1.67 17.63
C LYS A 128 3.90 0.60 17.13
N GLU A 129 3.36 -0.48 16.63
CA GLU A 129 4.07 -1.67 16.17
C GLU A 129 3.76 -1.93 14.71
N GLN A 130 4.64 -2.60 13.99
CA GLN A 130 4.56 -2.94 12.58
C GLN A 130 4.67 -1.73 11.62
N PHE A 131 4.92 -2.03 10.36
CA PHE A 131 4.94 -1.01 9.31
C PHE A 131 3.53 -0.62 8.89
N PRO A 132 3.21 0.68 8.86
CA PRO A 132 1.86 1.15 8.58
C PRO A 132 1.34 0.73 7.20
N GLY A 133 2.20 0.63 6.20
CA GLY A 133 1.82 0.17 4.87
C GLY A 133 1.31 -1.27 4.88
N MET A 134 1.97 -2.14 5.63
CA MET A 134 1.56 -3.52 5.85
C MET A 134 0.22 -3.60 6.60
N THR A 135 0.18 -2.96 7.78
CA THR A 135 -0.99 -2.99 8.65
C THR A 135 -2.25 -2.51 7.92
N ILE A 136 -2.15 -1.35 7.23
CA ILE A 136 -3.28 -0.78 6.49
C ILE A 136 -3.67 -1.66 5.31
N THR A 137 -2.70 -2.08 4.49
CA THR A 137 -3.02 -2.82 3.26
C THR A 137 -3.57 -4.21 3.56
N TYR A 138 -3.02 -4.91 4.56
CA TYR A 138 -3.50 -6.24 4.94
C TYR A 138 -4.91 -6.20 5.55
N ALA A 139 -5.22 -5.17 6.34
CA ALA A 139 -6.58 -5.04 6.87
C ALA A 139 -7.63 -4.89 5.76
N LEU A 140 -7.34 -4.11 4.71
CA LEU A 140 -8.23 -4.00 3.57
C LEU A 140 -8.28 -5.30 2.74
N MET A 141 -7.13 -5.95 2.56
CA MET A 141 -7.03 -7.21 1.84
C MET A 141 -7.85 -8.31 2.51
N GLU A 142 -7.60 -8.53 3.80
CA GLU A 142 -8.32 -9.53 4.60
C GLU A 142 -9.82 -9.27 4.60
N GLY A 143 -10.23 -8.00 4.81
CA GLY A 143 -11.63 -7.60 4.78
C GLY A 143 -12.28 -7.82 3.40
N PHE A 144 -11.56 -7.64 2.29
CA PHE A 144 -12.11 -7.90 0.96
C PHE A 144 -12.15 -9.40 0.62
N GLU A 145 -11.14 -10.17 1.01
CA GLU A 145 -11.13 -11.63 0.87
C GLU A 145 -12.28 -12.27 1.69
N GLU A 146 -12.52 -11.77 2.89
CA GLU A 146 -13.65 -12.21 3.72
C GLU A 146 -15.01 -11.89 3.05
N LEU A 147 -15.16 -10.70 2.46
CA LEU A 147 -16.34 -10.33 1.67
C LEU A 147 -16.53 -11.27 0.47
N ALA A 148 -15.47 -11.60 -0.26
CA ALA A 148 -15.53 -12.50 -1.40
C ALA A 148 -15.96 -13.92 -1.01
N VAL A 149 -15.64 -14.36 0.20
CA VAL A 149 -16.14 -15.66 0.73
C VAL A 149 -17.59 -15.56 1.17
N LYS A 150 -17.99 -14.48 1.88
CA LYS A 150 -19.34 -14.31 2.43
C LYS A 150 -20.38 -13.90 1.41
N GLN A 151 -19.98 -13.14 0.38
CA GLN A 151 -20.85 -12.54 -0.65
C GLN A 151 -20.23 -12.71 -2.05
N PRO A 152 -20.04 -13.95 -2.54
CA PRO A 152 -19.34 -14.21 -3.80
C PRO A 152 -20.06 -13.64 -5.04
N GLU A 153 -21.34 -13.34 -4.93
CA GLU A 153 -22.11 -12.65 -5.98
C GLU A 153 -21.77 -11.16 -6.07
N ARG A 154 -21.25 -10.55 -5.00
CA ARG A 154 -20.90 -9.13 -4.92
C ARG A 154 -19.42 -8.85 -5.05
N ALA A 155 -18.57 -9.72 -4.50
CA ALA A 155 -17.13 -9.55 -4.49
C ALA A 155 -16.46 -10.79 -5.08
N LYS A 156 -15.78 -10.61 -6.21
CA LYS A 156 -15.01 -11.67 -6.88
C LYS A 156 -13.53 -11.28 -6.94
N ILE A 157 -12.67 -12.28 -6.80
CA ILE A 157 -11.22 -12.13 -6.83
C ILE A 157 -10.64 -13.11 -7.84
N ILE A 158 -9.79 -12.60 -8.75
CA ILE A 158 -8.96 -13.45 -9.61
C ILE A 158 -7.51 -12.99 -9.46
N LYS A 159 -6.72 -13.80 -8.81
CA LYS A 159 -5.26 -13.63 -8.67
C LYS A 159 -4.55 -14.25 -9.86
N ARG A 160 -3.29 -13.84 -10.11
CA ARG A 160 -2.50 -14.25 -11.29
C ARG A 160 -3.14 -13.86 -12.63
N ALA A 161 -4.05 -12.90 -12.62
CA ALA A 161 -4.74 -12.37 -13.79
C ALA A 161 -4.01 -11.13 -14.28
N LYS A 162 -3.19 -11.30 -15.31
CA LYS A 162 -2.50 -10.19 -15.97
C LYS A 162 -3.44 -9.59 -17.02
N VAL A 163 -3.91 -8.38 -16.76
CA VAL A 163 -4.71 -7.61 -17.70
C VAL A 163 -3.78 -6.99 -18.74
N ASP A 164 -4.04 -7.28 -20.00
CA ASP A 164 -3.21 -6.83 -21.13
C ASP A 164 -3.92 -5.78 -22.01
N ASN A 165 -5.27 -5.80 -22.07
CA ASN A 165 -6.03 -4.89 -22.94
C ASN A 165 -7.30 -4.36 -22.28
N LEU A 166 -7.72 -3.17 -22.73
CA LEU A 166 -9.02 -2.58 -22.44
C LEU A 166 -9.96 -2.83 -23.63
N ILE A 167 -11.18 -3.30 -23.35
CA ILE A 167 -12.20 -3.54 -24.36
C ILE A 167 -12.99 -2.25 -24.59
N LYS A 168 -13.14 -1.84 -25.86
CA LYS A 168 -13.90 -0.67 -26.29
C LYS A 168 -15.17 -1.09 -27.00
N ASP A 169 -16.22 -0.28 -26.84
CA ASP A 169 -17.38 -0.32 -27.73
C ASP A 169 -17.15 0.50 -29.01
N ASP A 170 -18.11 0.49 -29.93
CA ASP A 170 -18.07 1.21 -31.21
C ASP A 170 -18.01 2.74 -31.03
N GLN A 171 -18.31 3.26 -29.84
CA GLN A 171 -18.24 4.68 -29.50
C GLN A 171 -16.92 5.06 -28.83
N GLY A 172 -16.03 4.07 -28.60
CA GLY A 172 -14.76 4.26 -27.91
C GLY A 172 -14.83 4.27 -26.38
N ASN A 173 -16.00 3.99 -25.78
CA ASN A 173 -16.15 3.83 -24.34
C ASN A 173 -15.48 2.54 -23.88
N ILE A 174 -14.87 2.57 -22.69
CA ILE A 174 -14.32 1.35 -22.08
C ILE A 174 -15.46 0.56 -21.43
N ILE A 175 -15.59 -0.69 -21.87
CA ILE A 175 -16.65 -1.62 -21.43
C ILE A 175 -16.13 -2.90 -20.79
N GLY A 176 -14.81 -3.06 -20.64
CA GLY A 176 -14.23 -4.25 -20.03
C GLY A 176 -12.73 -4.37 -20.20
N VAL A 177 -12.22 -5.54 -19.85
CA VAL A 177 -10.79 -5.90 -19.94
C VAL A 177 -10.59 -7.29 -20.54
N GLU A 178 -9.42 -7.49 -21.16
CA GLU A 178 -8.88 -8.81 -21.51
C GLU A 178 -7.68 -9.12 -20.59
N TYR A 179 -7.64 -10.34 -20.08
CA TYR A 179 -6.56 -10.81 -19.21
C TYR A 179 -6.18 -12.24 -19.53
N VAL A 180 -4.96 -12.62 -19.11
CA VAL A 180 -4.44 -13.99 -19.16
C VAL A 180 -4.07 -14.44 -17.75
N LEU A 181 -4.22 -15.73 -17.46
CA LEU A 181 -3.72 -16.31 -16.23
C LEU A 181 -2.22 -16.59 -16.36
N VAL A 182 -1.41 -16.17 -15.38
CA VAL A 182 0.04 -16.30 -15.41
C VAL A 182 0.56 -17.22 -14.30
N GLY A 183 1.69 -17.89 -14.55
CA GLY A 183 2.32 -18.79 -13.57
C GLY A 183 1.52 -20.09 -13.33
N LYS A 184 1.48 -20.55 -12.08
CA LYS A 184 0.71 -21.76 -11.71
C LYS A 184 -0.78 -21.53 -12.00
N GLY A 185 -1.39 -22.35 -12.86
CA GLY A 185 -2.80 -22.22 -13.28
C GLY A 185 -3.01 -21.47 -14.59
N SER A 186 -1.94 -21.11 -15.31
CA SER A 186 -2.06 -20.58 -16.68
C SER A 186 -2.67 -21.63 -17.59
N ASP A 187 -3.74 -21.22 -18.31
CA ASP A 187 -4.44 -22.05 -19.30
C ASP A 187 -4.14 -21.63 -20.74
N GLY A 188 -3.31 -20.60 -20.92
CA GLY A 188 -2.92 -20.05 -22.22
C GLY A 188 -4.06 -19.34 -22.97
N GLN A 189 -5.20 -19.08 -22.30
CA GLN A 189 -6.36 -18.47 -22.91
C GLN A 189 -6.48 -16.99 -22.55
N VAL A 190 -7.10 -16.23 -23.44
CA VAL A 190 -7.50 -14.84 -23.19
C VAL A 190 -8.91 -14.84 -22.64
N HIS A 191 -9.07 -14.34 -21.45
CA HIS A 191 -10.34 -14.17 -20.77
C HIS A 191 -10.84 -12.74 -20.94
N LYS A 192 -12.18 -12.58 -20.97
CA LYS A 192 -12.84 -11.27 -21.10
C LYS A 192 -13.81 -11.05 -19.97
N GLU A 193 -13.75 -9.87 -19.37
CA GLU A 193 -14.72 -9.42 -18.38
C GLU A 193 -15.24 -8.05 -18.75
N TYR A 194 -16.54 -7.83 -18.46
CA TYR A 194 -17.25 -6.63 -18.90
C TYR A 194 -17.75 -5.82 -17.69
N GLY A 195 -17.60 -4.50 -17.78
CA GLY A 195 -17.98 -3.50 -16.79
C GLY A 195 -17.08 -2.27 -16.88
N PRO A 196 -17.41 -1.15 -16.22
CA PRO A 196 -16.51 -0.02 -16.04
C PRO A 196 -15.22 -0.46 -15.35
N VAL A 197 -14.10 0.18 -15.71
CA VAL A 197 -12.77 -0.26 -15.27
C VAL A 197 -12.10 0.81 -14.41
N ILE A 198 -11.63 0.41 -13.22
CA ILE A 198 -10.76 1.21 -12.36
C ILE A 198 -9.35 0.63 -12.45
N LEU A 199 -8.40 1.38 -13.00
CA LEU A 199 -7.00 1.00 -13.02
C LEU A 199 -6.30 1.44 -11.73
N ALA A 200 -5.64 0.49 -11.05
CA ALA A 200 -4.95 0.68 -9.77
C ALA A 200 -3.58 -0.04 -9.75
N THR A 201 -2.90 -0.06 -10.89
CA THR A 201 -1.76 -0.93 -11.19
C THR A 201 -0.41 -0.44 -10.64
N GLY A 202 -0.39 0.69 -9.95
CA GLY A 202 0.83 1.29 -9.41
C GLY A 202 1.70 1.99 -10.46
N GLY A 203 2.93 2.37 -10.05
CA GLY A 203 3.87 3.12 -10.87
C GLY A 203 4.80 2.24 -11.72
N TYR A 204 5.93 2.85 -12.16
CA TYR A 204 6.93 2.22 -13.03
C TYR A 204 8.36 2.35 -12.51
N ALA A 205 8.56 2.52 -11.18
CA ALA A 205 9.90 2.69 -10.61
C ALA A 205 10.73 1.38 -10.54
N ALA A 206 10.19 0.26 -11.01
CA ALA A 206 10.91 -0.99 -11.26
C ALA A 206 10.76 -1.48 -12.71
N ASP A 207 10.45 -0.58 -13.63
CA ASP A 207 10.32 -0.90 -15.05
C ASP A 207 11.71 -0.98 -15.71
N PHE A 208 12.42 -2.08 -15.44
CA PHE A 208 13.71 -2.41 -16.02
C PHE A 208 13.60 -3.27 -17.29
N THR A 209 12.43 -3.26 -17.92
CA THR A 209 12.22 -3.90 -19.24
C THR A 209 12.96 -3.10 -20.32
N GLU A 210 13.61 -3.81 -21.27
CA GLU A 210 14.49 -3.13 -22.22
C GLU A 210 13.75 -2.22 -23.21
N ASP A 211 12.81 -2.79 -23.97
CA ASP A 211 12.23 -2.11 -25.13
C ASP A 211 11.00 -1.25 -24.82
N LYS A 212 10.29 -1.56 -23.74
CA LYS A 212 9.02 -0.90 -23.36
C LYS A 212 9.11 -0.15 -22.04
N SER A 213 10.31 0.09 -21.52
CA SER A 213 10.51 0.74 -20.23
C SER A 213 10.11 2.20 -20.26
N LEU A 214 9.14 2.58 -19.44
CA LEU A 214 8.81 3.99 -19.18
C LEU A 214 9.98 4.68 -18.46
N LEU A 215 10.64 3.99 -17.53
CA LEU A 215 11.79 4.53 -16.80
C LEU A 215 12.95 4.84 -17.77
N LYS A 216 13.33 3.88 -18.62
CA LYS A 216 14.41 4.06 -19.61
C LYS A 216 14.08 5.16 -20.61
N LYS A 217 12.83 5.26 -21.04
CA LYS A 217 12.35 6.25 -22.00
C LYS A 217 12.38 7.67 -21.43
N HIS A 218 11.91 7.86 -20.19
CA HIS A 218 11.69 9.19 -19.62
C HIS A 218 12.79 9.65 -18.66
N ARG A 219 13.56 8.71 -18.08
CA ARG A 219 14.64 8.97 -17.11
C ARG A 219 15.79 7.98 -17.28
N PRO A 220 16.45 7.98 -18.46
CA PRO A 220 17.53 7.02 -18.75
C PRO A 220 18.69 7.08 -17.75
N GLU A 221 18.98 8.25 -17.20
CA GLU A 221 20.04 8.45 -16.18
C GLU A 221 19.72 7.79 -14.84
N LEU A 222 18.46 7.49 -14.54
CA LEU A 222 18.04 6.79 -13.32
C LEU A 222 17.95 5.28 -13.50
N TYR A 223 18.00 4.77 -14.73
CA TYR A 223 17.83 3.34 -15.03
C TYR A 223 18.86 2.44 -14.33
N GLY A 224 20.05 2.98 -14.06
CA GLY A 224 21.12 2.29 -13.32
C GLY A 224 20.89 2.16 -11.81
N LEU A 225 20.03 2.98 -11.21
CA LEU A 225 19.81 2.99 -9.77
C LEU A 225 19.08 1.73 -9.29
N SER A 226 19.30 1.40 -8.01
CA SER A 226 18.48 0.42 -7.29
C SER A 226 17.09 1.02 -7.00
N THR A 227 16.12 0.15 -6.71
CA THR A 227 14.74 0.54 -6.40
C THR A 227 14.25 -0.07 -5.08
N THR A 228 13.27 0.55 -4.45
CA THR A 228 12.50 -0.04 -3.35
C THR A 228 11.24 -0.78 -3.83
N ASN A 229 10.94 -0.67 -5.12
CA ASN A 229 9.72 -1.24 -5.71
C ASN A 229 9.88 -2.73 -5.97
N GLY A 230 8.77 -3.46 -5.94
CA GLY A 230 8.73 -4.82 -6.44
C GLY A 230 8.81 -4.86 -7.96
N ASP A 231 9.26 -5.98 -8.50
CA ASP A 231 9.40 -6.25 -9.93
C ASP A 231 8.10 -6.14 -10.74
N HIS A 232 6.97 -6.19 -10.05
CA HIS A 232 5.65 -5.98 -10.63
C HIS A 232 5.37 -4.50 -11.02
N CYS A 233 6.17 -3.54 -10.58
CA CYS A 233 5.97 -2.10 -10.84
C CYS A 233 6.55 -1.66 -12.18
N THR A 234 5.92 -2.12 -13.25
CA THR A 234 6.35 -1.97 -14.66
C THR A 234 5.46 -1.01 -15.46
N GLY A 235 4.54 -0.29 -14.80
CA GLY A 235 3.70 0.73 -15.46
C GLY A 235 2.66 0.16 -16.42
N ASP A 236 2.20 -1.09 -16.21
CA ASP A 236 1.32 -1.80 -17.14
C ASP A 236 0.04 -1.03 -17.43
N GLY A 237 -0.65 -0.51 -16.39
CA GLY A 237 -1.87 0.27 -16.58
C GLY A 237 -1.65 1.60 -17.30
N ILE A 238 -0.49 2.25 -17.09
CA ILE A 238 -0.14 3.49 -17.80
C ILE A 238 0.05 3.18 -19.30
N LYS A 239 0.79 2.10 -19.62
CA LYS A 239 1.01 1.64 -20.99
C LYS A 239 -0.32 1.29 -21.67
N MET A 240 -1.17 0.54 -20.98
CA MET A 240 -2.47 0.09 -21.46
C MET A 240 -3.45 1.27 -21.67
N ALA A 241 -3.54 2.19 -20.71
CA ALA A 241 -4.37 3.38 -20.83
C ALA A 241 -3.89 4.29 -21.97
N SER A 242 -2.56 4.49 -22.13
CA SER A 242 -1.97 5.25 -23.24
C SER A 242 -2.33 4.64 -24.59
N ALA A 243 -2.26 3.31 -24.73
CA ALA A 243 -2.69 2.59 -25.93
C ALA A 243 -4.19 2.77 -26.21
N ALA A 244 -4.99 2.99 -25.16
CA ALA A 244 -6.40 3.31 -25.27
C ALA A 244 -6.70 4.79 -25.56
N GLY A 245 -5.69 5.65 -25.70
CA GLY A 245 -5.83 7.08 -26.02
C GLY A 245 -5.84 8.00 -24.79
N ALA A 246 -5.43 7.51 -23.63
CA ALA A 246 -5.31 8.34 -22.44
C ALA A 246 -4.14 9.33 -22.53
N SER A 247 -4.36 10.52 -21.97
CA SER A 247 -3.30 11.51 -21.72
C SER A 247 -2.40 11.04 -20.58
N THR A 248 -1.09 11.26 -20.72
CA THR A 248 -0.10 11.03 -19.66
C THR A 248 0.68 12.29 -19.38
N ILE A 249 1.01 12.55 -18.13
CA ILE A 249 1.69 13.77 -17.70
C ILE A 249 2.83 13.44 -16.74
N ASP A 250 3.85 14.31 -16.75
CA ASP A 250 4.94 14.35 -15.78
C ASP A 250 5.72 13.01 -15.67
N LEU A 251 5.78 12.19 -16.74
CA LEU A 251 6.43 10.88 -16.71
C LEU A 251 7.94 10.96 -16.42
N GLU A 252 8.56 12.12 -16.60
CA GLU A 252 9.95 12.36 -16.21
C GLU A 252 10.11 12.63 -14.70
N LYS A 253 9.01 12.77 -13.96
CA LYS A 253 9.06 13.04 -12.50
C LYS A 253 9.08 11.72 -11.72
N VAL A 254 10.28 11.22 -11.50
CA VAL A 254 10.55 10.03 -10.69
C VAL A 254 11.25 10.45 -9.41
N GLN A 255 10.69 10.08 -8.27
CA GLN A 255 11.25 10.40 -6.95
C GLN A 255 12.35 9.42 -6.59
N VAL A 256 13.53 9.94 -6.34
CA VAL A 256 14.64 9.23 -5.73
C VAL A 256 14.61 9.47 -4.23
N HIS A 257 14.57 8.40 -3.45
CA HIS A 257 14.56 8.46 -1.98
C HIS A 257 15.99 8.40 -1.42
N PRO A 258 16.37 9.26 -0.46
CA PRO A 258 17.74 9.31 0.05
C PRO A 258 18.12 8.11 0.91
N THR A 259 17.16 7.37 1.46
CA THR A 259 17.44 6.38 2.51
C THR A 259 17.11 4.95 2.09
N GLY A 260 17.64 4.49 0.95
CA GLY A 260 17.71 3.07 0.62
C GLY A 260 18.77 2.40 1.52
N LEU A 261 18.37 1.36 2.26
CA LEU A 261 19.27 0.59 3.11
C LEU A 261 20.20 -0.26 2.24
N VAL A 262 21.50 -0.14 2.50
CA VAL A 262 22.51 -0.98 1.84
C VAL A 262 22.76 -2.20 2.71
N ASP A 263 22.50 -3.38 2.16
CA ASP A 263 22.92 -4.63 2.77
C ASP A 263 24.42 -4.80 2.56
N PRO A 264 25.24 -4.87 3.64
CA PRO A 264 26.69 -5.04 3.50
C PRO A 264 27.09 -6.34 2.78
N LYS A 265 26.21 -7.36 2.79
CA LYS A 265 26.44 -8.65 2.10
C LYS A 265 26.13 -8.58 0.61
N GLU A 266 25.22 -7.68 0.21
CA GLU A 266 24.79 -7.49 -1.17
C GLU A 266 24.64 -6.00 -1.51
N PRO A 267 25.75 -5.24 -1.50
CA PRO A 267 25.70 -3.79 -1.67
C PRO A 267 25.13 -3.36 -3.02
N ASP A 268 25.25 -4.20 -4.04
CA ASP A 268 24.78 -3.92 -5.41
C ASP A 268 23.37 -4.48 -5.72
N ALA A 269 22.66 -4.98 -4.71
CA ALA A 269 21.31 -5.51 -4.91
C ALA A 269 20.40 -4.49 -5.60
N LYS A 270 19.72 -4.91 -6.68
CA LYS A 270 18.84 -4.02 -7.47
C LYS A 270 17.61 -3.58 -6.68
N VAL A 271 17.07 -4.44 -5.82
CA VAL A 271 15.97 -4.10 -4.91
C VAL A 271 16.54 -3.93 -3.50
N LYS A 272 16.25 -2.78 -2.88
CA LYS A 272 16.71 -2.45 -1.53
C LYS A 272 15.55 -2.20 -0.58
N PHE A 273 15.77 -2.47 0.69
CA PHE A 273 14.84 -2.08 1.73
C PHE A 273 14.84 -0.56 1.91
N LEU A 274 13.68 -0.01 2.19
CA LEU A 274 13.53 1.40 2.53
C LEU A 274 13.71 1.61 4.03
N ALA A 275 14.63 2.47 4.44
CA ALA A 275 14.62 3.01 5.79
C ALA A 275 13.44 3.97 5.96
N ALA A 276 12.70 3.83 7.06
CA ALA A 276 11.60 4.72 7.38
C ALA A 276 12.11 6.17 7.45
N GLU A 277 11.42 7.10 6.78
CA GLU A 277 11.76 8.53 6.86
C GLU A 277 11.66 9.06 8.30
N ALA A 278 10.82 8.42 9.12
CA ALA A 278 10.70 8.69 10.55
C ALA A 278 12.04 8.57 11.31
N LEU A 279 13.01 7.76 10.83
CA LEU A 279 14.35 7.70 11.41
C LEU A 279 15.06 9.07 11.37
N ARG A 280 14.88 9.84 10.30
CA ARG A 280 15.37 11.23 10.22
C ARG A 280 14.51 12.16 11.07
N GLY A 281 13.20 11.90 11.10
CA GLY A 281 12.23 12.67 11.88
C GLY A 281 12.46 12.63 13.38
N CYS A 282 12.89 11.49 13.94
CA CYS A 282 13.21 11.34 15.36
C CYS A 282 14.64 11.81 15.72
N GLY A 283 15.38 12.43 14.80
CA GLY A 283 16.69 13.03 15.08
C GLY A 283 17.88 12.31 14.46
N GLY A 284 17.67 11.35 13.56
CA GLY A 284 18.76 10.68 12.85
C GLY A 284 19.59 11.64 12.01
N LEU A 285 20.91 11.61 12.21
CA LEU A 285 21.89 12.38 11.42
C LEU A 285 22.31 11.60 10.18
N LEU A 286 22.61 12.33 9.11
CA LEU A 286 23.31 11.80 7.94
C LEU A 286 24.77 12.25 7.98
N LEU A 287 25.66 11.28 8.07
CA LEU A 287 27.12 11.51 8.06
C LEU A 287 27.73 10.93 6.79
N ASP A 288 28.66 11.65 6.19
CA ASP A 288 29.48 11.17 5.07
C ASP A 288 30.56 10.17 5.53
N ALA A 289 31.40 9.71 4.61
CA ALA A 289 32.47 8.77 4.90
C ALA A 289 33.45 9.30 5.95
N ASP A 290 33.68 10.61 5.99
CA ASP A 290 34.61 11.27 6.87
C ASP A 290 34.00 11.69 8.21
N GLY A 291 32.68 11.44 8.42
CA GLY A 291 31.98 11.73 9.69
C GLY A 291 31.41 13.13 9.79
N ASN A 292 31.29 13.85 8.67
CA ASN A 292 30.73 15.19 8.62
C ASN A 292 29.23 15.16 8.32
N ARG A 293 28.46 16.06 8.94
CA ARG A 293 27.13 16.43 8.46
C ARG A 293 27.26 17.23 7.17
N PHE A 294 26.27 17.11 6.29
CA PHE A 294 26.33 17.75 4.97
C PHE A 294 24.99 18.32 4.48
N CYS A 295 23.89 18.22 5.26
CA CYS A 295 22.57 18.72 4.85
C CYS A 295 21.63 18.97 6.04
N ASP A 296 20.48 19.61 5.78
CA ASP A 296 19.30 19.50 6.64
C ASP A 296 18.65 18.12 6.40
N GLU A 297 18.75 17.23 7.36
CA GLU A 297 18.22 15.87 7.28
C GLU A 297 16.70 15.82 7.14
N LEU A 298 15.99 16.89 7.52
CA LEU A 298 14.54 17.07 7.38
C LEU A 298 14.14 17.80 6.10
N GLY A 299 15.08 18.09 5.22
CA GLY A 299 14.81 18.64 3.91
C GLY A 299 13.99 17.71 3.01
N HIS A 300 13.45 18.24 1.91
CA HIS A 300 12.77 17.42 0.92
C HIS A 300 13.67 16.31 0.36
N ARG A 301 13.08 15.22 -0.09
CA ARG A 301 13.81 14.02 -0.55
C ARG A 301 14.79 14.31 -1.68
N ASP A 302 14.39 15.08 -2.66
CA ASP A 302 15.23 15.49 -3.79
C ASP A 302 16.43 16.34 -3.34
N TYR A 303 16.23 17.27 -2.37
CA TYR A 303 17.30 18.05 -1.78
C TYR A 303 18.31 17.15 -1.06
N VAL A 304 17.86 16.28 -0.15
CA VAL A 304 18.75 15.38 0.60
C VAL A 304 19.48 14.43 -0.34
N THR A 305 18.80 13.86 -1.33
CA THR A 305 19.41 13.03 -2.39
C THR A 305 20.49 13.79 -3.14
N GLY A 306 20.21 15.03 -3.55
CA GLY A 306 21.16 15.89 -4.24
C GLY A 306 22.39 16.21 -3.40
N MET A 307 22.22 16.39 -2.09
CA MET A 307 23.31 16.59 -1.15
C MET A 307 24.13 15.31 -0.96
N MET A 308 23.51 14.14 -0.84
CA MET A 308 24.20 12.86 -0.76
C MET A 308 25.09 12.61 -1.98
N ASN A 309 24.56 12.85 -3.20
CA ASN A 309 25.31 12.65 -4.45
C ASN A 309 26.54 13.57 -4.60
N LYS A 310 26.59 14.67 -3.85
CA LYS A 310 27.74 15.61 -3.81
C LYS A 310 28.77 15.26 -2.76
N ASN A 311 28.48 14.26 -1.92
CA ASN A 311 29.31 13.90 -0.78
C ASN A 311 29.98 12.54 -0.95
N LYS A 312 30.90 12.23 -0.06
CA LYS A 312 31.72 11.02 -0.10
C LYS A 312 30.97 9.84 0.53
N PHE A 313 30.75 8.82 -0.26
CA PHE A 313 30.16 7.55 0.22
C PHE A 313 31.21 6.71 0.97
N PRO A 314 30.81 5.84 1.92
CA PRO A 314 29.42 5.53 2.27
C PRO A 314 28.77 6.59 3.17
N ILE A 315 27.48 6.88 2.89
CA ILE A 315 26.66 7.72 3.76
C ILE A 315 26.05 6.87 4.88
N ARG A 316 26.06 7.38 6.10
CA ARG A 316 25.50 6.69 7.28
C ARG A 316 24.39 7.47 7.90
N LEU A 317 23.27 6.79 8.18
CA LEU A 317 22.24 7.29 9.09
C LEU A 317 22.64 6.85 10.51
N VAL A 318 22.71 7.81 11.44
CA VAL A 318 23.18 7.61 12.82
C VAL A 318 22.07 8.05 13.77
N LEU A 319 21.62 7.14 14.64
CA LEU A 319 20.63 7.38 15.70
C LEU A 319 21.30 7.25 17.06
N ASN A 320 21.21 8.27 17.92
CA ASN A 320 21.68 8.22 19.30
C ASN A 320 20.71 7.41 20.20
N THR A 321 21.02 7.26 21.48
CA THR A 321 20.23 6.53 22.47
C THR A 321 18.76 6.98 22.50
N ALA A 322 18.52 8.29 22.56
CA ALA A 322 17.17 8.85 22.68
C ALA A 322 16.34 8.61 21.43
N ALA A 323 16.89 8.92 20.25
CA ALA A 323 16.24 8.65 18.96
C ALA A 323 15.97 7.15 18.76
N SER A 324 16.92 6.29 19.11
CA SER A 324 16.77 4.84 19.00
C SER A 324 15.64 4.28 19.86
N LYS A 325 15.45 4.81 21.08
CA LYS A 325 14.34 4.42 21.96
C LYS A 325 12.98 4.84 21.40
N GLU A 326 12.87 6.02 20.82
CA GLU A 326 11.63 6.52 20.22
C GLU A 326 11.15 5.64 19.07
N ILE A 327 12.10 5.06 18.30
CA ILE A 327 11.79 4.24 17.12
C ILE A 327 12.40 2.83 17.24
N GLU A 328 12.42 2.29 18.46
CA GLU A 328 13.12 1.05 18.81
C GLU A 328 12.70 -0.14 17.94
N TRP A 329 11.40 -0.28 17.67
CA TRP A 329 10.89 -1.35 16.83
C TRP A 329 11.55 -1.37 15.45
N HIS A 330 11.69 -0.21 14.79
CA HIS A 330 12.36 -0.11 13.50
C HIS A 330 13.85 -0.44 13.60
N CYS A 331 14.54 0.04 14.63
CA CYS A 331 15.95 -0.24 14.86
C CYS A 331 16.19 -1.75 15.02
N ARG A 332 15.38 -2.43 15.84
CA ARG A 332 15.45 -3.88 16.03
C ARG A 332 15.17 -4.64 14.75
N HIS A 333 14.12 -4.26 14.04
CA HIS A 333 13.75 -4.89 12.77
C HIS A 333 14.87 -4.81 11.72
N TYR A 334 15.47 -3.62 11.52
CA TYR A 334 16.58 -3.47 10.58
C TYR A 334 17.86 -4.16 11.06
N ALA A 335 18.11 -4.18 12.38
CA ALA A 335 19.27 -4.88 12.95
C ALA A 335 19.13 -6.40 12.81
N GLY A 336 17.96 -6.98 13.08
CA GLY A 336 17.67 -8.40 12.87
C GLY A 336 17.90 -8.85 11.42
N ARG A 337 17.64 -7.95 10.47
CA ARG A 337 17.93 -8.19 9.03
C ARG A 337 19.39 -7.94 8.62
N GLY A 338 20.25 -7.49 9.55
CA GLY A 338 21.65 -7.15 9.23
C GLY A 338 21.82 -5.83 8.47
N LEU A 339 20.75 -5.03 8.33
CA LEU A 339 20.75 -3.75 7.61
C LEU A 339 21.12 -2.56 8.49
N MET A 340 21.15 -2.75 9.80
CA MET A 340 21.53 -1.76 10.80
C MET A 340 22.41 -2.41 11.86
N LYS A 341 23.39 -1.69 12.37
CA LYS A 341 24.32 -2.19 13.38
C LYS A 341 24.27 -1.31 14.62
N LYS A 342 24.29 -1.94 15.81
CA LYS A 342 24.36 -1.25 17.09
C LYS A 342 25.82 -1.10 17.54
N PHE A 343 26.17 0.10 18.01
CA PHE A 343 27.46 0.42 18.60
C PHE A 343 27.27 0.89 20.03
N GLU A 344 28.11 0.46 20.94
CA GLU A 344 27.98 0.72 22.38
C GLU A 344 28.23 2.19 22.73
N ASN A 345 29.07 2.88 21.95
CA ASN A 345 29.45 4.28 22.16
C ASN A 345 30.05 4.91 20.90
N GLY A 346 30.32 6.20 20.95
CA GLY A 346 30.92 6.96 19.85
C GLY A 346 32.33 6.53 19.47
N GLN A 347 33.13 6.00 20.42
CA GLN A 347 34.44 5.48 20.12
C GLN A 347 34.38 4.23 19.24
N ALA A 348 33.47 3.32 19.57
CA ALA A 348 33.22 2.13 18.74
C ALA A 348 32.70 2.50 17.33
N LEU A 349 31.85 3.52 17.25
CA LEU A 349 31.36 4.04 15.98
C LEU A 349 32.48 4.67 15.16
N ALA A 350 33.28 5.56 15.75
CA ALA A 350 34.40 6.21 15.06
C ALA A 350 35.43 5.18 14.53
N LYS A 351 35.72 4.14 15.31
CA LYS A 351 36.58 3.01 14.90
C LYS A 351 36.02 2.30 13.67
N GLU A 352 34.72 1.99 13.65
CA GLU A 352 34.06 1.36 12.50
C GLU A 352 34.10 2.25 11.26
N MET A 353 33.96 3.57 11.45
CA MET A 353 34.00 4.54 10.35
C MET A 353 35.45 4.77 9.85
N GLY A 354 36.47 4.35 10.59
CA GLY A 354 37.88 4.61 10.28
C GLY A 354 38.28 6.08 10.49
N ILE A 355 37.59 6.81 11.36
CA ILE A 355 37.84 8.23 11.67
C ILE A 355 38.31 8.42 13.09
N SER A 356 38.90 9.61 13.39
CA SER A 356 39.29 9.99 14.75
C SER A 356 38.03 10.12 15.65
N PRO A 357 38.00 9.51 16.85
CA PRO A 357 36.93 9.74 17.82
C PRO A 357 36.75 11.22 18.16
N LYS A 358 37.83 12.00 18.21
CA LYS A 358 37.79 13.43 18.44
C LYS A 358 37.06 14.18 17.34
N HIS A 359 37.23 13.79 16.08
CA HIS A 359 36.51 14.40 14.95
C HIS A 359 35.01 14.13 15.04
N LEU A 360 34.60 12.88 15.36
CA LEU A 360 33.18 12.55 15.55
C LEU A 360 32.57 13.34 16.72
N GLU A 361 33.31 13.49 17.83
CA GLU A 361 32.93 14.31 18.98
C GLU A 361 32.70 15.77 18.59
N GLU A 362 33.61 16.34 17.80
CA GLU A 362 33.52 17.71 17.28
C GLU A 362 32.25 17.88 16.41
N THR A 363 31.94 16.90 15.57
CA THR A 363 30.69 16.88 14.75
C THR A 363 29.44 16.91 15.65
N PHE A 364 29.41 16.07 16.70
CA PHE A 364 28.27 16.02 17.63
C PHE A 364 28.17 17.30 18.47
N ASN A 365 29.26 17.82 18.98
CA ASN A 365 29.30 19.05 19.76
C ASN A 365 28.84 20.25 18.92
N THR A 366 29.26 20.33 17.67
CA THR A 366 28.79 21.36 16.74
C THR A 366 27.27 21.25 16.51
N TYR A 367 26.76 20.05 16.28
CA TYR A 367 25.32 19.84 16.12
C TYR A 367 24.52 20.21 17.37
N ASN A 368 25.02 19.85 18.56
CA ASN A 368 24.38 20.21 19.82
C ASN A 368 24.37 21.73 20.03
N ALA A 369 25.46 22.42 19.73
CA ALA A 369 25.56 23.89 19.84
C ALA A 369 24.59 24.59 18.86
N ILE A 370 24.38 24.01 17.67
CA ILE A 370 23.38 24.48 16.70
C ILE A 370 21.97 24.28 17.28
N ALA A 371 21.67 23.12 17.84
CA ALA A 371 20.37 22.81 18.43
C ALA A 371 20.02 23.71 19.61
N GLU A 372 21.03 24.14 20.39
CA GLU A 372 20.91 25.13 21.47
C GLU A 372 20.80 26.58 20.97
N GLY A 373 20.92 26.83 19.67
CA GLY A 373 20.88 28.17 19.08
C GLY A 373 22.17 28.98 19.24
N LYS A 374 23.26 28.38 19.71
CA LYS A 374 24.57 29.04 19.87
C LYS A 374 25.27 29.27 18.52
N ILE A 375 24.99 28.42 17.56
CA ILE A 375 25.56 28.45 16.21
C ILE A 375 24.39 28.34 15.22
N LYS A 376 24.44 29.08 14.11
CA LYS A 376 23.46 28.98 13.03
C LYS A 376 23.74 27.71 12.21
N ASP A 377 22.69 26.92 11.93
CA ASP A 377 22.83 25.76 11.05
C ASP A 377 23.21 26.19 9.62
N PRO A 378 24.29 25.63 9.02
CA PRO A 378 24.75 26.00 7.68
C PRO A 378 23.72 25.67 6.58
N TRP A 379 22.82 24.72 6.83
CA TRP A 379 21.81 24.25 5.88
C TRP A 379 20.39 24.72 6.22
N GLY A 380 20.22 25.50 7.31
CA GLY A 380 18.96 26.10 7.70
C GLY A 380 17.99 25.14 8.39
N LYS A 381 18.46 24.06 8.99
CA LYS A 381 17.64 23.14 9.79
C LYS A 381 16.98 23.89 10.94
N ARG A 382 15.68 23.64 11.16
CA ARG A 382 14.87 24.35 12.16
C ARG A 382 14.39 23.46 13.30
N PHE A 383 14.36 22.16 13.10
CA PHE A 383 13.82 21.20 14.07
C PHE A 383 14.89 20.21 14.49
N PHE A 384 15.13 20.15 15.81
CA PHE A 384 16.14 19.31 16.42
C PHE A 384 15.45 18.40 17.44
N HIS A 385 15.46 17.09 17.17
CA HIS A 385 14.85 16.10 18.05
C HIS A 385 15.94 15.25 18.70
N ASN A 386 15.66 14.78 19.91
CA ASN A 386 16.52 13.86 20.65
C ASN A 386 17.97 14.32 20.81
N VAL A 387 18.12 15.60 21.15
CA VAL A 387 19.40 16.23 21.49
C VAL A 387 19.55 16.38 23.03
N PRO A 388 20.75 16.44 23.58
CA PRO A 388 22.06 16.38 22.91
C PRO A 388 22.48 14.96 22.49
N ILE A 389 23.35 14.86 21.48
CA ILE A 389 24.04 13.63 21.09
C ILE A 389 25.39 13.58 21.83
N LYS A 390 25.68 12.46 22.49
CA LYS A 390 26.89 12.31 23.32
C LYS A 390 27.76 11.15 22.85
N MET A 391 29.06 11.23 22.98
CA MET A 391 29.99 10.11 22.71
C MET A 391 29.72 8.87 23.59
N THR A 392 29.04 9.06 24.73
CA THR A 392 28.64 7.98 25.66
C THR A 392 27.30 7.31 25.27
N ASP A 393 26.59 7.84 24.28
CA ASP A 393 25.39 7.20 23.75
C ASP A 393 25.74 5.88 23.07
N TYR A 394 24.80 4.92 23.08
CA TYR A 394 24.82 3.86 22.10
C TYR A 394 24.20 4.37 20.80
N PHE A 395 24.62 3.80 19.68
CA PHE A 395 24.18 4.23 18.36
C PHE A 395 23.66 3.07 17.55
N TYR A 396 22.53 3.30 16.84
CA TYR A 396 22.12 2.46 15.72
C TYR A 396 22.52 3.15 14.42
N VAL A 397 23.20 2.41 13.55
CA VAL A 397 23.78 2.96 12.31
C VAL A 397 23.47 2.08 11.12
N ALA A 398 23.05 2.69 10.02
CA ALA A 398 22.81 2.00 8.77
C ALA A 398 23.47 2.73 7.60
N LEU A 399 23.93 1.95 6.60
CA LEU A 399 24.45 2.49 5.35
C LEU A 399 23.29 2.86 4.42
N MET A 400 23.39 4.04 3.79
CA MET A 400 22.34 4.63 2.96
C MET A 400 22.83 4.91 1.55
N GLN A 401 21.95 4.72 0.58
CA GLN A 401 22.15 5.21 -0.78
C GLN A 401 20.83 5.70 -1.39
N PRO A 402 20.89 6.61 -2.38
CA PRO A 402 19.73 6.99 -3.16
C PRO A 402 19.13 5.81 -3.92
N VAL A 403 17.79 5.71 -3.92
CA VAL A 403 17.05 4.63 -4.57
C VAL A 403 15.80 5.16 -5.27
N LEU A 404 15.43 4.58 -6.39
CA LEU A 404 14.13 4.79 -7.02
C LEU A 404 13.02 4.39 -6.05
N HIS A 405 12.00 5.22 -5.91
CA HIS A 405 10.98 4.97 -4.89
C HIS A 405 9.55 5.18 -5.36
N TYR A 406 9.25 6.27 -6.07
CA TYR A 406 7.89 6.64 -6.46
C TYR A 406 7.89 7.36 -7.79
N THR A 407 6.85 7.16 -8.59
CA THR A 407 6.64 7.88 -9.84
C THR A 407 5.50 8.89 -9.66
N MET A 408 5.79 10.21 -9.81
CA MET A 408 4.77 11.25 -9.71
C MET A 408 3.98 11.40 -10.99
N GLY A 409 4.59 11.06 -12.14
CA GLY A 409 3.93 11.03 -13.44
C GLY A 409 3.07 9.80 -13.65
N GLY A 410 2.13 9.89 -14.57
CA GLY A 410 1.21 8.82 -14.89
C GLY A 410 0.08 9.27 -15.80
N VAL A 411 -1.05 8.58 -15.79
CA VAL A 411 -2.25 8.99 -16.53
C VAL A 411 -2.83 10.27 -15.94
N GLU A 412 -3.28 11.17 -16.81
CA GLU A 412 -3.96 12.38 -16.38
C GLU A 412 -5.39 12.08 -15.95
N ILE A 413 -5.77 12.56 -14.78
CA ILE A 413 -7.10 12.34 -14.20
C ILE A 413 -7.83 13.64 -13.89
N THR A 414 -9.16 13.56 -13.80
CA THR A 414 -10.02 14.60 -13.23
C THR A 414 -10.03 14.51 -11.68
N PRO A 415 -10.51 15.54 -10.96
CA PRO A 415 -10.77 15.45 -9.52
C PRO A 415 -11.70 14.31 -9.11
N ASP A 416 -12.51 13.80 -10.04
CA ASP A 416 -13.40 12.64 -9.87
C ASP A 416 -12.73 11.31 -10.27
N ALA A 417 -11.40 11.30 -10.49
CA ALA A 417 -10.60 10.13 -10.85
C ALA A 417 -10.93 9.49 -12.22
N GLU A 418 -11.58 10.21 -13.12
CA GLU A 418 -11.78 9.79 -14.51
C GLU A 418 -10.49 10.01 -15.30
N ILE A 419 -10.09 9.05 -16.13
CA ILE A 419 -8.92 9.19 -17.02
C ILE A 419 -9.28 10.11 -18.18
N LYS A 420 -8.46 11.13 -18.43
CA LYS A 420 -8.60 12.03 -19.57
C LYS A 420 -7.99 11.43 -20.84
N SER A 421 -8.65 11.66 -21.95
CA SER A 421 -8.09 11.40 -23.29
C SER A 421 -7.04 12.45 -23.67
N THR A 422 -6.32 12.21 -24.76
CA THR A 422 -5.39 13.19 -25.35
C THR A 422 -6.08 14.47 -25.84
N GLN A 423 -7.42 14.48 -25.97
CA GLN A 423 -8.23 15.66 -26.25
C GLN A 423 -8.67 16.40 -24.98
N GLY A 424 -8.28 15.94 -23.79
CA GLY A 424 -8.59 16.57 -22.50
C GLY A 424 -9.97 16.23 -21.93
N THR A 425 -10.77 15.40 -22.60
CA THR A 425 -12.09 14.93 -22.13
C THR A 425 -11.96 13.59 -21.41
N PRO A 426 -12.81 13.29 -20.40
CA PRO A 426 -12.83 11.97 -19.77
C PRO A 426 -13.12 10.85 -20.79
N ILE A 427 -12.43 9.71 -20.64
CA ILE A 427 -12.74 8.48 -21.38
C ILE A 427 -13.84 7.75 -20.64
N PRO A 428 -15.07 7.61 -21.23
CA PRO A 428 -16.18 7.02 -20.52
C PRO A 428 -15.92 5.57 -20.12
N GLY A 429 -16.23 5.22 -18.87
CA GLY A 429 -16.05 3.87 -18.33
C GLY A 429 -14.64 3.56 -17.84
N LEU A 430 -13.71 4.54 -17.87
CA LEU A 430 -12.31 4.34 -17.46
C LEU A 430 -11.90 5.31 -16.34
N PHE A 431 -11.45 4.75 -15.23
CA PHE A 431 -11.04 5.46 -14.02
C PHE A 431 -9.64 5.01 -13.59
N ALA A 432 -8.93 5.85 -12.83
CA ALA A 432 -7.64 5.47 -12.27
C ALA A 432 -7.46 5.97 -10.83
N THR A 433 -6.62 5.24 -10.08
CA THR A 433 -6.28 5.60 -8.71
C THR A 433 -4.87 5.15 -8.31
N GLY A 434 -4.32 5.81 -7.29
CA GLY A 434 -3.02 5.49 -6.73
C GLY A 434 -1.85 6.03 -7.55
N GLU A 435 -0.70 5.39 -7.43
CA GLU A 435 0.56 5.87 -7.99
C GLU A 435 0.59 5.95 -9.52
N MET A 436 -0.28 5.23 -10.22
CA MET A 436 -0.36 5.34 -11.67
C MET A 436 -0.95 6.66 -12.17
N CYS A 437 -1.54 7.49 -11.27
CA CYS A 437 -2.12 8.78 -11.60
C CYS A 437 -1.08 9.88 -11.54
N GLY A 438 -0.89 10.61 -12.63
CA GLY A 438 -0.02 11.78 -12.69
C GLY A 438 -0.68 13.04 -12.10
N GLY A 439 0.14 14.02 -11.70
CA GLY A 439 -0.30 15.36 -11.30
C GLY A 439 -0.76 15.52 -9.86
N VAL A 440 -1.01 14.44 -9.12
CA VAL A 440 -1.47 14.53 -7.71
C VAL A 440 -0.40 15.17 -6.80
N HIS A 441 0.87 14.94 -7.11
CA HIS A 441 2.01 15.37 -6.28
C HIS A 441 2.94 16.37 -6.98
N GLY A 442 2.69 16.67 -8.25
CA GLY A 442 3.53 17.56 -9.05
C GLY A 442 5.00 17.13 -9.07
N ALA A 443 5.91 18.08 -8.87
CA ALA A 443 7.35 17.84 -9.00
C ALA A 443 7.94 16.95 -7.88
N ASN A 444 7.34 16.93 -6.68
CA ASN A 444 7.88 16.18 -5.54
C ASN A 444 6.79 15.79 -4.54
N ARG A 445 6.72 14.52 -4.19
CA ARG A 445 5.74 13.97 -3.25
C ARG A 445 6.23 14.08 -1.80
N LEU A 446 5.39 14.59 -0.92
CA LEU A 446 5.61 14.57 0.53
C LEU A 446 5.53 13.15 1.11
N GLY A 447 6.34 12.86 2.12
CA GLY A 447 6.28 11.62 2.89
C GLY A 447 4.87 11.39 3.46
N GLY A 448 4.40 10.14 3.52
CA GLY A 448 3.04 9.79 4.00
C GLY A 448 1.91 10.07 3.01
N SER A 449 2.13 10.82 1.91
CA SER A 449 1.08 11.15 0.94
C SER A 449 0.80 10.04 -0.08
N SER A 450 1.68 9.03 -0.23
CA SER A 450 1.43 7.89 -1.13
C SER A 450 0.25 7.04 -0.65
N LEU A 451 0.30 6.58 0.61
CA LEU A 451 -0.81 5.82 1.19
C LEU A 451 -2.10 6.65 1.22
N LEU A 452 -2.00 7.96 1.54
CA LEU A 452 -3.15 8.86 1.51
C LEU A 452 -3.78 8.93 0.11
N GLY A 453 -2.96 9.14 -0.93
CA GLY A 453 -3.42 9.20 -2.31
C GLY A 453 -4.12 7.91 -2.75
N CYS A 454 -3.59 6.74 -2.32
CA CYS A 454 -4.22 5.45 -2.56
C CYS A 454 -5.64 5.36 -1.94
N VAL A 455 -5.80 5.80 -0.69
CA VAL A 455 -7.11 5.73 0.00
C VAL A 455 -8.07 6.80 -0.53
N VAL A 456 -7.62 8.06 -0.65
CA VAL A 456 -8.48 9.16 -1.10
C VAL A 456 -8.98 8.91 -2.52
N PHE A 457 -8.07 8.76 -3.49
CA PHE A 457 -8.47 8.58 -4.88
C PHE A 457 -9.06 7.20 -5.16
N GLY A 458 -8.71 6.15 -4.37
CA GLY A 458 -9.39 4.86 -4.42
C GLY A 458 -10.88 5.00 -4.09
N ARG A 459 -11.19 5.71 -3.02
CA ARG A 459 -12.58 6.00 -2.63
C ARG A 459 -13.29 6.90 -3.65
N VAL A 460 -12.61 7.91 -4.19
CA VAL A 460 -13.17 8.77 -5.25
C VAL A 460 -13.48 7.96 -6.50
N ALA A 461 -12.53 7.15 -6.99
CA ALA A 461 -12.73 6.31 -8.16
C ALA A 461 -13.88 5.30 -7.97
N GLY A 462 -13.95 4.66 -6.79
CA GLY A 462 -15.04 3.76 -6.42
C GLY A 462 -16.40 4.44 -6.44
N GLN A 463 -16.51 5.65 -5.88
CA GLN A 463 -17.75 6.44 -5.90
C GLN A 463 -18.14 6.85 -7.32
N THR A 464 -17.19 7.35 -8.11
CA THR A 464 -17.45 7.84 -9.47
C THR A 464 -17.82 6.69 -10.43
N ALA A 465 -17.07 5.58 -10.38
CA ALA A 465 -17.38 4.40 -11.18
C ALA A 465 -18.75 3.80 -10.82
N SER A 466 -19.14 3.82 -9.53
CA SER A 466 -20.46 3.40 -9.09
C SER A 466 -21.56 4.31 -9.67
N ARG A 467 -21.40 5.63 -9.59
CA ARG A 467 -22.34 6.59 -10.22
C ARG A 467 -22.44 6.37 -11.72
N TYR A 468 -21.32 6.15 -12.41
CA TYR A 468 -21.29 5.86 -13.84
C TYR A 468 -22.07 4.57 -14.16
N LEU A 469 -21.80 3.48 -13.44
CA LEU A 469 -22.52 2.22 -13.62
C LEU A 469 -24.02 2.39 -13.40
N PHE A 470 -24.42 3.06 -12.32
CA PHE A 470 -25.83 3.33 -12.04
C PHE A 470 -26.51 4.13 -13.16
N SER A 471 -25.86 5.20 -13.66
CA SER A 471 -26.43 6.00 -14.77
C SER A 471 -26.65 5.17 -16.04
N LYS A 472 -25.76 4.23 -16.35
CA LYS A 472 -25.90 3.32 -17.49
C LYS A 472 -27.00 2.27 -17.26
N LEU A 473 -27.17 1.81 -16.02
CA LEU A 473 -28.21 0.83 -15.67
C LEU A 473 -29.62 1.43 -15.65
N ILE A 474 -29.79 2.68 -15.22
CA ILE A 474 -31.09 3.38 -15.23
C ILE A 474 -31.59 3.53 -16.65
N ASN A 475 -30.71 3.69 -17.64
CA ASN A 475 -31.08 3.73 -19.05
C ASN A 475 -31.47 2.35 -19.61
N ASN A 476 -31.28 1.25 -18.85
CA ASN A 476 -31.69 -0.11 -19.21
C ASN A 476 -32.70 -0.61 -18.18
N THR A 477 -33.99 -0.43 -18.47
CA THR A 477 -35.14 -0.63 -17.56
C THR A 477 -35.18 -2.00 -16.88
N GLN A 478 -34.80 -3.09 -17.55
CA GLN A 478 -34.82 -4.45 -16.96
C GLN A 478 -33.75 -4.66 -15.90
N VAL A 479 -32.54 -4.18 -16.14
CA VAL A 479 -31.39 -4.31 -15.20
C VAL A 479 -31.58 -3.38 -13.99
N ALA A 480 -32.19 -2.20 -14.21
CA ALA A 480 -32.55 -1.28 -13.14
C ALA A 480 -33.56 -1.90 -12.16
N GLN A 481 -34.57 -2.59 -12.66
CA GLN A 481 -35.59 -3.27 -11.83
C GLN A 481 -34.97 -4.39 -10.97
N GLN A 482 -34.10 -5.23 -11.54
CA GLN A 482 -33.46 -6.31 -10.81
C GLN A 482 -32.55 -5.78 -9.67
N ARG A 483 -31.84 -4.69 -9.91
CA ARG A 483 -30.88 -4.13 -8.94
C ARG A 483 -31.59 -3.32 -7.86
N LEU A 484 -32.59 -2.55 -8.19
CA LEU A 484 -33.44 -1.86 -7.21
C LEU A 484 -34.15 -2.84 -6.30
N GLY A 485 -34.58 -4.01 -6.83
CA GLY A 485 -35.11 -5.12 -6.05
C GLY A 485 -34.07 -5.70 -5.06
N ALA A 486 -32.83 -5.87 -5.50
CA ALA A 486 -31.74 -6.35 -4.64
C ALA A 486 -31.35 -5.33 -3.55
N ILE A 487 -31.31 -4.03 -3.87
CA ILE A 487 -31.10 -2.95 -2.89
C ILE A 487 -32.25 -2.89 -1.90
N GLY A 488 -33.50 -3.02 -2.38
CA GLY A 488 -34.69 -3.09 -1.54
C GLY A 488 -34.64 -4.26 -0.55
N GLN A 489 -34.19 -5.43 -0.99
CA GLN A 489 -33.97 -6.59 -0.11
C GLN A 489 -32.87 -6.36 0.93
N HIS A 490 -31.81 -5.62 0.58
CA HIS A 490 -30.70 -5.35 1.50
C HIS A 490 -31.04 -4.27 2.55
N LEU A 491 -31.88 -3.31 2.18
CA LEU A 491 -32.39 -2.27 3.10
C LEU A 491 -33.53 -2.76 3.98
N ASN A 492 -34.05 -3.97 3.76
CA ASN A 492 -35.23 -4.54 4.40
C ASN A 492 -35.03 -5.01 5.86
N GLY A 493 -34.19 -4.33 6.63
CA GLY A 493 -34.20 -4.42 8.10
C GLY A 493 -35.39 -3.69 8.73
N GLY A 494 -36.63 -3.85 8.20
CA GLY A 494 -37.85 -3.33 8.84
C GLY A 494 -38.57 -2.16 8.16
N LEU A 495 -38.06 -1.63 7.04
CA LEU A 495 -38.73 -0.62 6.20
C LEU A 495 -39.16 -1.27 4.89
N GLY A 496 -40.47 -1.31 4.60
CA GLY A 496 -41.00 -1.70 3.29
C GLY A 496 -40.73 -0.58 2.28
N ILE A 497 -39.68 -0.74 1.44
CA ILE A 497 -39.41 0.21 0.34
C ILE A 497 -39.84 -0.47 -0.97
N ASN A 498 -40.83 0.09 -1.63
CA ASN A 498 -41.26 -0.33 -2.96
C ASN A 498 -40.79 0.69 -3.99
N ILE A 499 -39.96 0.25 -4.92
CA ILE A 499 -39.38 1.12 -5.96
C ILE A 499 -39.94 0.66 -7.30
N GLN A 500 -40.73 1.50 -7.97
CA GLN A 500 -41.27 1.26 -9.32
C GLN A 500 -40.62 2.21 -10.33
N VAL A 501 -40.10 1.64 -11.40
CA VAL A 501 -39.65 2.41 -12.57
C VAL A 501 -40.78 2.44 -13.58
N ASN A 502 -41.30 3.63 -13.83
CA ASN A 502 -42.41 3.84 -14.75
C ASN A 502 -41.93 3.86 -16.22
N PRO A 503 -42.81 3.52 -17.20
CA PRO A 503 -42.45 3.54 -18.63
C PRO A 503 -41.99 4.90 -19.18
N ASN A 504 -42.27 5.98 -18.48
CA ASN A 504 -41.89 7.36 -18.81
C ASN A 504 -40.54 7.79 -18.20
N ASN A 505 -39.70 6.86 -17.79
CA ASN A 505 -38.41 7.12 -17.13
C ASN A 505 -38.48 7.86 -15.78
N THR A 506 -39.61 7.82 -15.08
CA THR A 506 -39.71 8.29 -13.70
C THR A 506 -39.62 7.12 -12.72
N VAL A 507 -39.03 7.37 -11.55
CA VAL A 507 -38.94 6.40 -10.45
C VAL A 507 -39.92 6.82 -9.37
N SER A 508 -40.84 5.93 -9.02
CA SER A 508 -41.75 6.10 -7.86
C SER A 508 -41.13 5.35 -6.68
N LEU A 509 -40.97 6.06 -5.57
CA LEU A 509 -40.47 5.49 -4.31
C LEU A 509 -41.62 5.51 -3.30
N GLU A 510 -42.08 4.32 -2.91
CA GLU A 510 -43.10 4.17 -1.86
C GLU A 510 -42.41 3.57 -0.60
N ILE A 511 -42.47 4.33 0.49
CA ILE A 511 -41.86 3.92 1.77
C ILE A 511 -43.01 3.58 2.72
N ALA A 512 -43.18 2.28 3.02
CA ALA A 512 -44.12 1.82 4.02
C ALA A 512 -43.39 1.77 5.40
N LEU A 513 -43.84 2.63 6.30
CA LEU A 513 -43.38 2.58 7.71
C LEU A 513 -44.08 1.41 8.41
N PRO A 514 -43.37 0.67 9.29
CA PRO A 514 -44.03 -0.38 10.07
C PRO A 514 -45.13 0.24 10.94
N GLN A 515 -46.37 -0.20 10.74
CA GLN A 515 -47.43 0.15 11.68
C GLN A 515 -47.14 -0.53 13.01
N ALA A 516 -47.15 0.27 14.09
CA ALA A 516 -47.07 -0.27 15.44
C ALA A 516 -48.14 -1.31 15.65
N ALA A 517 -47.74 -2.53 15.99
CA ALA A 517 -48.63 -3.64 16.24
C ALA A 517 -49.57 -3.32 17.41
N THR A 518 -50.81 -3.00 17.10
CA THR A 518 -51.92 -3.08 18.07
C THR A 518 -52.31 -4.55 18.18
N SER A 519 -52.14 -5.08 19.36
CA SER A 519 -52.50 -6.41 19.79
C SER A 519 -54.02 -6.67 19.63
N SER A 520 -54.44 -7.63 18.83
CA SER A 520 -55.67 -8.39 19.11
C SER A 520 -55.66 -9.75 18.41
N GLN A 521 -55.61 -10.74 19.26
CA GLN A 521 -56.13 -12.11 19.30
C GLN A 521 -56.43 -12.88 18.01
N SER A 522 -55.73 -14.02 17.97
CA SER A 522 -56.20 -15.39 17.70
C SER A 522 -57.06 -15.72 16.47
N THR A 523 -56.50 -16.56 15.63
CA THR A 523 -57.15 -17.84 15.26
C THR A 523 -56.08 -18.80 14.66
N SER A 524 -56.18 -20.03 15.13
CA SER A 524 -55.43 -21.22 14.74
C SER A 524 -55.62 -21.57 13.28
N GLY A 525 -54.52 -21.76 12.56
CA GLY A 525 -54.49 -22.43 11.27
C GLY A 525 -53.18 -23.20 11.15
N SER A 526 -53.28 -24.51 11.32
CA SER A 526 -52.21 -25.48 11.06
C SER A 526 -51.77 -25.38 9.59
N VAL A 527 -50.49 -25.10 9.36
CA VAL A 527 -49.90 -25.30 8.04
C VAL A 527 -48.84 -26.38 8.18
N GLU A 528 -49.07 -27.45 7.50
CA GLU A 528 -48.18 -28.60 7.36
C GLU A 528 -46.84 -28.15 6.74
N THR A 529 -45.78 -28.48 7.39
CA THR A 529 -44.42 -28.41 6.90
C THR A 529 -44.17 -29.56 5.95
N SER A 530 -44.22 -29.30 4.64
CA SER A 530 -43.65 -30.20 3.64
C SER A 530 -42.15 -29.96 3.56
N ALA A 531 -41.38 -30.90 4.14
CA ALA A 531 -39.95 -30.98 3.97
C ALA A 531 -39.64 -31.32 2.49
N VAL A 532 -38.96 -30.43 1.81
CA VAL A 532 -38.29 -30.75 0.54
C VAL A 532 -36.86 -31.20 0.88
N GLU A 533 -36.64 -32.48 0.79
CA GLU A 533 -35.32 -33.09 0.77
C GLU A 533 -34.57 -32.66 -0.49
N THR A 534 -33.63 -31.77 -0.37
CA THR A 534 -32.60 -31.59 -1.39
C THR A 534 -31.48 -32.59 -1.12
N LYS A 535 -31.38 -33.61 -1.93
CA LYS A 535 -30.21 -34.48 -2.03
C LYS A 535 -29.01 -33.63 -2.46
N LYS A 536 -28.09 -33.41 -1.56
CA LYS A 536 -26.70 -33.07 -1.88
C LYS A 536 -25.93 -34.38 -2.00
N GLU A 537 -25.57 -34.75 -3.20
CA GLU A 537 -24.41 -35.60 -3.43
C GLU A 537 -23.19 -34.70 -3.48
N GLU A 538 -22.54 -34.52 -2.36
CA GLU A 538 -21.14 -34.13 -2.30
C GLU A 538 -20.31 -35.42 -2.17
N GLU A 539 -19.48 -35.68 -3.16
CA GLU A 539 -18.37 -36.61 -3.02
C GLU A 539 -17.46 -36.13 -1.89
N VAL A 540 -17.64 -36.69 -0.72
CA VAL A 540 -16.71 -36.56 0.38
C VAL A 540 -15.46 -37.37 -0.02
N LYS A 541 -14.43 -36.66 -0.51
CA LYS A 541 -13.06 -37.18 -0.52
C LYS A 541 -12.73 -37.55 0.93
N LYS A 542 -12.44 -38.83 1.13
CA LYS A 542 -12.01 -39.41 2.39
C LYS A 542 -10.97 -38.48 3.05
N ALA A 543 -11.28 -38.06 4.27
CA ALA A 543 -10.30 -37.48 5.17
C ALA A 543 -9.15 -38.48 5.34
N ASP A 544 -7.96 -38.08 4.94
CA ASP A 544 -6.74 -38.80 5.28
C ASP A 544 -6.63 -38.89 6.80
N GLU A 545 -6.21 -40.06 7.27
CA GLU A 545 -5.84 -40.29 8.68
C GLU A 545 -4.88 -39.20 9.17
N PRO A 546 -4.89 -38.84 10.45
CA PRO A 546 -4.01 -37.81 11.01
C PRO A 546 -2.56 -38.23 10.72
N LYS A 547 -1.91 -37.53 9.78
CA LYS A 547 -0.48 -37.71 9.51
C LYS A 547 0.25 -37.47 10.82
N LYS A 548 1.03 -38.47 11.30
CA LYS A 548 1.95 -38.30 12.42
C LYS A 548 2.77 -37.05 12.14
N ILE A 549 2.59 -36.01 12.96
CA ILE A 549 3.35 -34.75 12.87
C ILE A 549 4.81 -35.14 13.09
N LYS A 550 5.64 -34.90 12.07
CA LYS A 550 7.09 -35.15 12.16
C LYS A 550 7.71 -34.10 13.08
N GLU A 551 8.60 -34.53 13.95
CA GLU A 551 9.43 -33.62 14.76
C GLU A 551 10.80 -33.47 14.12
N TYR A 552 11.28 -32.21 14.07
CA TYR A 552 12.58 -31.85 13.52
C TYR A 552 13.39 -31.08 14.55
N THR A 553 14.70 -31.23 14.54
CA THR A 553 15.61 -30.38 15.34
C THR A 553 16.02 -29.14 14.53
N LEU A 554 16.47 -28.09 15.22
CA LEU A 554 17.06 -26.91 14.54
C LEU A 554 18.25 -27.30 13.65
N ALA A 555 19.00 -28.35 14.01
CA ALA A 555 20.09 -28.86 13.18
C ALA A 555 19.58 -29.52 11.88
N ASP A 556 18.39 -30.12 11.90
CA ASP A 556 17.76 -30.63 10.68
C ASP A 556 17.31 -29.48 9.77
N VAL A 557 16.61 -28.50 10.33
CA VAL A 557 16.18 -27.29 9.60
C VAL A 557 17.39 -26.56 8.99
N GLY A 558 18.51 -26.48 9.73
CA GLY A 558 19.74 -25.80 9.29
C GLY A 558 20.38 -26.37 8.01
N LYS A 559 20.03 -27.61 7.63
CA LYS A 559 20.51 -28.25 6.38
C LYS A 559 19.80 -27.70 5.14
N HIS A 560 18.60 -27.17 5.29
CA HIS A 560 17.71 -26.68 4.25
C HIS A 560 17.76 -25.14 4.15
N ASN A 561 18.89 -24.59 3.72
CA ASN A 561 19.16 -23.14 3.73
C ASN A 561 19.48 -22.54 2.35
N LYS A 562 19.07 -23.23 1.28
CA LYS A 562 19.28 -22.81 -0.11
C LYS A 562 17.95 -22.39 -0.75
N ALA A 563 18.05 -21.70 -1.90
CA ALA A 563 16.88 -21.20 -2.60
C ALA A 563 16.01 -22.29 -3.26
N ASP A 564 16.57 -23.42 -3.51
CA ASP A 564 15.94 -24.64 -4.05
C ASP A 564 15.60 -25.67 -2.94
N ASP A 565 15.96 -25.36 -1.68
CA ASP A 565 15.71 -26.19 -0.52
C ASP A 565 15.73 -25.31 0.75
N CYS A 566 14.56 -24.70 1.08
CA CYS A 566 14.45 -23.66 2.08
C CYS A 566 13.42 -24.00 3.15
N TRP A 567 13.91 -24.27 4.36
CA TRP A 567 13.06 -24.47 5.53
C TRP A 567 13.26 -23.34 6.54
N VAL A 568 12.18 -23.00 7.24
CA VAL A 568 12.20 -22.04 8.36
C VAL A 568 11.34 -22.57 9.52
N VAL A 569 11.62 -22.11 10.73
CA VAL A 569 10.74 -22.36 11.88
C VAL A 569 9.95 -21.10 12.16
N VAL A 570 8.64 -21.25 12.38
CA VAL A 570 7.74 -20.17 12.78
C VAL A 570 6.79 -20.70 13.86
N ASN A 571 6.78 -20.08 15.02
CA ASN A 571 5.91 -20.43 16.15
C ASN A 571 5.98 -21.92 16.54
N GLY A 572 7.17 -22.52 16.42
CA GLY A 572 7.40 -23.93 16.69
C GLY A 572 6.97 -24.88 15.57
N GLN A 573 6.43 -24.38 14.47
CA GLN A 573 6.14 -25.15 13.26
C GLN A 573 7.35 -25.12 12.32
N VAL A 574 7.69 -26.23 11.70
CA VAL A 574 8.71 -26.34 10.66
C VAL A 574 8.03 -26.23 9.30
N LEU A 575 8.44 -25.26 8.53
CA LEU A 575 7.85 -24.91 7.24
C LEU A 575 8.86 -25.16 6.11
N ASP A 576 8.47 -25.95 5.12
CA ASP A 576 9.15 -25.99 3.83
C ASP A 576 8.56 -24.90 2.93
N VAL A 577 9.30 -23.81 2.79
CA VAL A 577 8.87 -22.62 2.04
C VAL A 577 9.52 -22.52 0.66
N THR A 578 10.17 -23.58 0.19
CA THR A 578 10.90 -23.63 -1.08
C THR A 578 10.02 -23.15 -2.24
N ASP A 579 8.84 -23.75 -2.40
CA ASP A 579 7.88 -23.39 -3.44
C ASP A 579 7.19 -22.04 -3.21
N PHE A 580 7.16 -21.56 -1.96
CA PHE A 580 6.54 -20.31 -1.56
C PHE A 580 7.45 -19.09 -1.74
N LEU A 581 8.76 -19.28 -1.85
CA LEU A 581 9.73 -18.19 -1.96
C LEU A 581 9.44 -17.22 -3.10
N ALA A 582 8.97 -17.74 -4.25
CA ALA A 582 8.64 -16.91 -5.41
C ALA A 582 7.33 -16.13 -5.24
N ASP A 583 6.44 -16.64 -4.42
CA ASP A 583 5.08 -16.10 -4.21
C ASP A 583 5.00 -15.18 -2.98
N HIS A 584 6.04 -15.12 -2.15
CA HIS A 584 6.01 -14.32 -0.92
C HIS A 584 5.90 -12.81 -1.20
N PRO A 585 4.90 -12.10 -0.65
CA PRO A 585 4.66 -10.67 -0.92
C PRO A 585 5.82 -9.75 -0.57
N GLY A 586 6.61 -10.12 0.47
CA GLY A 586 7.83 -9.42 0.88
C GLY A 586 9.03 -9.68 -0.03
N GLY A 587 8.87 -10.54 -1.05
CA GLY A 587 9.91 -11.02 -1.95
C GLY A 587 10.71 -12.18 -1.37
N LYS A 588 11.32 -12.99 -2.25
CA LYS A 588 12.13 -14.17 -1.92
C LYS A 588 13.18 -13.90 -0.83
N LYS A 589 13.87 -12.76 -0.91
CA LYS A 589 14.94 -12.41 0.04
C LYS A 589 14.43 -12.23 1.47
N ALA A 590 13.18 -11.83 1.68
CA ALA A 590 12.62 -11.63 3.02
C ALA A 590 12.58 -12.93 3.83
N ILE A 591 12.41 -14.07 3.17
CA ILE A 591 12.47 -15.39 3.81
C ILE A 591 13.89 -15.94 3.82
N MET A 592 14.62 -15.80 2.71
CA MET A 592 15.96 -16.40 2.53
C MET A 592 16.97 -16.01 3.60
N ILE A 593 16.88 -14.82 4.19
CA ILE A 593 17.77 -14.39 5.29
C ILE A 593 17.57 -15.24 6.57
N TYR A 594 16.43 -15.92 6.68
CA TYR A 594 16.10 -16.82 7.78
C TYR A 594 16.12 -18.31 7.37
N ALA A 595 16.53 -18.64 6.16
CA ALA A 595 16.62 -20.00 5.68
C ALA A 595 17.47 -20.86 6.62
N GLY A 596 16.94 -22.02 7.02
CA GLY A 596 17.60 -22.91 7.96
C GLY A 596 17.54 -22.48 9.43
N ARG A 597 16.70 -21.50 9.82
CA ARG A 597 16.68 -20.90 11.17
C ARG A 597 15.26 -20.76 11.71
N ASP A 598 15.20 -20.46 13.00
CA ASP A 598 13.97 -19.98 13.64
C ASP A 598 13.77 -18.49 13.28
N ALA A 599 12.66 -18.20 12.63
CA ALA A 599 12.23 -16.87 12.18
C ALA A 599 11.01 -16.37 12.99
N THR A 600 10.68 -16.99 14.11
CA THR A 600 9.46 -16.71 14.88
C THR A 600 9.35 -15.24 15.29
N GLU A 601 10.43 -14.67 15.82
CA GLU A 601 10.41 -13.27 16.28
C GLU A 601 10.13 -12.33 15.11
N GLU A 602 10.88 -12.46 14.02
CA GLU A 602 10.75 -11.59 12.85
C GLU A 602 9.45 -11.84 12.08
N PHE A 603 8.99 -13.09 12.04
CA PHE A 603 7.71 -13.42 11.45
C PHE A 603 6.56 -12.72 12.21
N ASN A 604 6.54 -12.81 13.53
CA ASN A 604 5.51 -12.21 14.38
C ASN A 604 5.57 -10.66 14.37
N MET A 605 6.73 -10.07 14.07
CA MET A 605 6.83 -8.63 13.82
C MET A 605 6.11 -8.19 12.55
N MET A 606 5.96 -9.08 11.56
CA MET A 606 5.50 -8.75 10.23
C MET A 606 4.13 -9.34 9.89
N HIS A 607 3.72 -10.40 10.56
CA HIS A 607 2.55 -11.20 10.23
C HIS A 607 1.70 -11.49 11.45
N LYS A 608 0.41 -11.71 11.23
CA LYS A 608 -0.48 -12.29 12.25
C LYS A 608 -0.14 -13.78 12.44
N PRO A 609 -0.39 -14.35 13.62
CA PRO A 609 -0.04 -15.75 13.92
C PRO A 609 -0.68 -16.78 12.99
N ASP A 610 -1.86 -16.50 12.44
CA ASP A 610 -2.67 -17.38 11.59
C ASP A 610 -2.35 -17.31 10.09
N VAL A 611 -1.37 -16.48 9.70
CA VAL A 611 -1.04 -16.25 8.29
C VAL A 611 -0.52 -17.51 7.60
N VAL A 612 0.24 -18.36 8.30
CA VAL A 612 0.77 -19.60 7.72
C VAL A 612 -0.37 -20.55 7.36
N GLU A 613 -1.27 -20.79 8.32
CA GLU A 613 -2.43 -21.67 8.14
C GLU A 613 -3.37 -21.15 7.04
N LYS A 614 -3.51 -19.84 6.93
CA LYS A 614 -4.41 -19.20 5.96
C LYS A 614 -3.87 -19.21 4.53
N TYR A 615 -2.57 -18.93 4.33
CA TYR A 615 -2.01 -18.68 3.00
C TYR A 615 -1.01 -19.73 2.52
N ALA A 616 -0.41 -20.50 3.42
CA ALA A 616 0.59 -21.51 3.09
C ALA A 616 0.47 -22.77 3.98
N PRO A 617 -0.74 -23.34 4.20
CA PRO A 617 -0.90 -24.52 5.05
C PRO A 617 -0.10 -25.74 4.53
N TYR A 618 0.12 -25.79 3.22
CA TYR A 618 0.91 -26.85 2.58
C TYR A 618 2.41 -26.80 2.92
N ALA A 619 2.90 -25.65 3.39
CA ALA A 619 4.29 -25.48 3.79
C ALA A 619 4.58 -26.11 5.15
N ILE A 620 3.57 -26.38 5.99
CA ILE A 620 3.76 -27.00 7.31
C ILE A 620 4.13 -28.47 7.14
N ILE A 621 5.37 -28.83 7.47
CA ILE A 621 5.91 -30.19 7.34
C ILE A 621 6.10 -30.90 8.69
N GLY A 622 6.04 -30.18 9.80
CA GLY A 622 6.19 -30.73 11.14
C GLY A 622 6.34 -29.69 12.22
N THR A 623 6.80 -30.13 13.39
CA THR A 623 7.03 -29.25 14.56
C THR A 623 8.49 -29.30 14.99
N LEU A 624 8.95 -28.23 15.63
CA LEU A 624 10.28 -28.17 16.19
C LEU A 624 10.32 -28.97 17.49
N LYS A 625 11.27 -29.91 17.59
CA LYS A 625 11.53 -30.65 18.80
C LYS A 625 12.13 -29.70 19.86
N LYS A 626 11.50 -29.62 21.02
CA LYS A 626 11.97 -28.82 22.17
C LYS A 626 13.26 -29.34 22.77
#